data_21c1622c574ba6d1e4fc210b82665340
#
_entry.id   21c1622c574ba6d1e4fc210b82665340
#
_cell.length_a   1.000
_cell.length_b   1.000
_cell.length_c   1.000
_cell.angle_alpha   90.00
_cell.angle_beta   90.00
_cell.angle_gamma   90.00
#
_symmetry.space_group_name_H-M   'P 1'
#
loop_
_entity.id
_entity.type
_entity.pdbx_description
1 polymer ?
#
loop_
_entity_poly.entity_id
_entity_poly.type
_entity_poly.pdbx_seq_one_letter_code
_entity_poly.pdbx_strand_id
1 'polypeptide(L)'
;MTAIKESGPAAGRRLPRRLLLAALTGVILTALLVGAAFLMMRSLIGSGTCDQSFACLGAIGLTWFVGRWVAVVLAWPLLHLLRVRPAWPVAVAALLFLVAIWRFAQSSWAGDGASALILLSGVIAYPLAALITAPRLAWPWRAVPAALFLALCVLPFLPAP
;
A
#
# COMPACT_ATOMS: atom_id res chain seq x y z
N MET A 1 34.41 -21.20 25.95
CA MET A 1 34.44 -19.76 25.86
C MET A 1 33.45 -19.33 24.78
N THR A 2 32.21 -19.11 25.15
CA THR A 2 31.14 -18.66 24.24
C THR A 2 31.15 -17.12 24.23
N ALA A 3 31.63 -16.55 23.13
CA ALA A 3 31.58 -15.12 22.92
C ALA A 3 30.11 -14.67 22.79
N ILE A 4 29.59 -14.05 23.83
CA ILE A 4 28.32 -13.33 23.81
C ILE A 4 28.54 -12.15 22.86
N LYS A 5 28.05 -12.27 21.62
CA LYS A 5 28.06 -11.20 20.62
C LYS A 5 27.09 -10.14 21.08
N GLU A 6 27.60 -9.12 21.76
CA GLU A 6 26.85 -7.94 22.14
C GLU A 6 26.20 -7.33 20.91
N SER A 7 24.88 -7.48 20.81
CA SER A 7 24.05 -6.81 19.81
C SER A 7 23.96 -5.33 20.19
N GLY A 8 24.92 -4.53 19.68
CA GLY A 8 25.05 -3.13 20.00
C GLY A 8 23.78 -2.31 19.66
N PRO A 9 23.58 -1.16 20.34
CA PRO A 9 22.38 -0.30 20.29
C PRO A 9 22.07 0.31 18.91
N ALA A 10 22.95 0.13 17.93
CA ALA A 10 22.77 0.63 16.55
C ALA A 10 21.70 -0.10 15.74
N ALA A 11 21.31 -1.32 16.13
CA ALA A 11 20.29 -2.11 15.42
C ALA A 11 18.86 -1.59 15.68
N GLY A 12 18.62 -1.07 16.89
CA GLY A 12 17.29 -0.59 17.29
C GLY A 12 16.85 0.71 16.59
N ARG A 13 17.78 1.59 16.23
CA ARG A 13 17.46 2.87 15.57
C ARG A 13 17.17 2.76 14.07
N ARG A 14 17.57 1.66 13.42
CA ARG A 14 17.40 1.49 11.97
C ARG A 14 16.00 1.02 11.58
N LEU A 15 15.31 0.32 12.45
CA LEU A 15 13.97 -0.20 12.17
C LEU A 15 12.91 0.90 12.04
N PRO A 16 12.76 1.85 13.01
CA PRO A 16 11.77 2.91 12.91
C PRO A 16 11.99 3.80 11.69
N ARG A 17 13.24 4.14 11.37
CA ARG A 17 13.56 4.90 10.16
C ARG A 17 13.13 4.17 8.87
N ARG A 18 13.34 2.86 8.79
CA ARG A 18 12.92 2.05 7.64
C ARG A 18 11.40 2.04 7.49
N LEU A 19 10.66 1.91 8.59
CA LEU A 19 9.20 1.94 8.60
C LEU A 19 8.66 3.30 8.20
N LEU A 20 9.26 4.39 8.71
CA LEU A 20 8.90 5.75 8.33
C LEU A 20 9.14 6.01 6.84
N LEU A 21 10.26 5.57 6.28
CA LEU A 21 10.53 5.72 4.85
C LEU A 21 9.57 4.90 4.00
N ALA A 22 9.20 3.70 4.44
CA ALA A 22 8.19 2.88 3.77
C ALA A 22 6.79 3.52 3.84
N ALA A 23 6.39 4.06 4.99
CA ALA A 23 5.15 4.81 5.15
C ALA A 23 5.13 6.07 4.27
N LEU A 24 6.25 6.81 4.22
CA LEU A 24 6.39 7.99 3.37
C LEU A 24 6.22 7.63 1.88
N THR A 25 6.76 6.48 1.44
CA THR A 25 6.51 5.96 0.09
C THR A 25 5.01 5.80 -0.19
N GLY A 26 4.28 5.20 0.75
CA GLY A 26 2.83 5.02 0.64
C GLY A 26 2.09 6.35 0.56
N VAL A 27 2.45 7.32 1.41
CA VAL A 27 1.85 8.67 1.40
C VAL A 27 2.10 9.37 0.06
N ILE A 28 3.34 9.37 -0.43
CA ILE A 28 3.71 10.00 -1.71
C ILE A 28 2.92 9.38 -2.86
N LEU A 29 2.86 8.05 -2.94
CA LEU A 29 2.13 7.36 -4.00
C LEU A 29 0.62 7.65 -3.95
N THR A 30 0.02 7.65 -2.75
CA THR A 30 -1.38 8.00 -2.56
C THR A 30 -1.64 9.45 -2.97
N ALA A 31 -0.79 10.39 -2.57
CA ALA A 31 -0.91 11.80 -2.94
C ALA A 31 -0.77 12.02 -4.46
N LEU A 32 0.15 11.30 -5.11
CA LEU A 32 0.31 11.33 -6.57
C LEU A 32 -0.94 10.79 -7.29
N LEU A 33 -1.50 9.67 -6.82
CA LEU A 33 -2.72 9.10 -7.38
C LEU A 33 -3.92 10.04 -7.25
N VAL A 34 -4.14 10.59 -6.04
CA VAL A 34 -5.23 11.54 -5.78
C VAL A 34 -5.04 12.82 -6.60
N GLY A 35 -3.81 13.35 -6.65
CA GLY A 35 -3.47 14.51 -7.46
C GLY A 35 -3.71 14.29 -8.95
N ALA A 36 -3.28 13.14 -9.49
CA ALA A 36 -3.52 12.78 -10.88
C ALA A 36 -5.02 12.64 -11.19
N ALA A 37 -5.79 11.99 -10.31
CA ALA A 37 -7.24 11.87 -10.45
C ALA A 37 -7.93 13.24 -10.42
N PHE A 38 -7.51 14.13 -9.53
CA PHE A 38 -8.03 15.50 -9.44
C PHE A 38 -7.74 16.32 -10.70
N LEU A 39 -6.50 16.27 -11.21
CA LEU A 39 -6.10 16.95 -12.45
C LEU A 39 -6.90 16.44 -13.67
N MET A 40 -7.06 15.12 -13.76
CA MET A 40 -7.84 14.49 -14.81
C MET A 40 -9.31 14.92 -14.75
N MET A 41 -9.91 14.89 -13.55
CA MET A 41 -11.28 15.36 -13.36
C MET A 41 -11.45 16.83 -13.75
N ARG A 42 -10.50 17.68 -13.37
CA ARG A 42 -10.53 19.12 -13.73
C ARG A 42 -10.41 19.34 -15.24
N SER A 43 -9.58 18.57 -15.94
CA SER A 43 -9.44 18.65 -17.40
C SER A 43 -10.70 18.18 -18.13
N LEU A 44 -11.36 17.13 -17.64
CA LEU A 44 -12.62 16.62 -18.21
C LEU A 44 -13.80 17.60 -18.04
N ILE A 45 -13.88 18.24 -16.87
CA ILE A 45 -14.89 19.27 -16.61
C ILE A 45 -14.63 20.50 -17.52
N GLY A 46 -13.37 20.94 -17.64
CA GLY A 46 -13.01 22.08 -18.48
C GLY A 46 -13.19 21.86 -19.99
N SER A 47 -13.19 20.60 -20.46
CA SER A 47 -13.45 20.26 -21.86
C SER A 47 -14.93 20.06 -22.20
N GLY A 48 -15.85 20.20 -21.22
CA GLY A 48 -17.32 20.04 -21.44
C GLY A 48 -17.73 18.58 -21.73
N THR A 49 -16.80 17.61 -21.65
CA THR A 49 -17.11 16.22 -21.98
C THR A 49 -17.90 15.50 -20.90
N CYS A 50 -18.06 16.11 -19.72
CA CYS A 50 -18.78 15.53 -18.58
C CYS A 50 -20.29 15.87 -18.55
N ASP A 51 -20.79 16.77 -19.42
CA ASP A 51 -22.14 17.34 -19.26
C ASP A 51 -23.29 16.39 -19.61
N GLN A 52 -23.09 15.32 -20.36
CA GLN A 52 -24.22 14.48 -20.81
C GLN A 52 -23.97 12.97 -20.93
N SER A 53 -22.87 12.41 -20.46
CA SER A 53 -22.63 10.98 -20.70
C SER A 53 -21.92 10.27 -19.54
N PHE A 54 -22.22 8.97 -19.42
CA PHE A 54 -21.47 8.00 -18.61
C PHE A 54 -19.96 7.95 -18.92
N ALA A 55 -19.49 8.65 -19.95
CA ALA A 55 -18.09 8.78 -20.33
C ALA A 55 -17.22 9.36 -19.19
N CYS A 56 -17.76 10.28 -18.39
CA CYS A 56 -17.04 10.85 -17.25
C CYS A 56 -16.77 9.79 -16.16
N LEU A 57 -17.76 8.97 -15.84
CA LEU A 57 -17.59 7.86 -14.90
C LEU A 57 -16.63 6.80 -15.44
N GLY A 58 -16.69 6.48 -16.73
CA GLY A 58 -15.76 5.58 -17.40
C GLY A 58 -14.32 6.09 -17.38
N ALA A 59 -14.11 7.38 -17.64
CA ALA A 59 -12.79 7.99 -17.59
C ALA A 59 -12.18 7.99 -16.18
N ILE A 60 -12.98 8.28 -15.14
CA ILE A 60 -12.54 8.20 -13.75
C ILE A 60 -12.19 6.76 -13.38
N GLY A 61 -13.03 5.79 -13.76
CA GLY A 61 -12.79 4.37 -13.53
C GLY A 61 -11.51 3.87 -14.22
N LEU A 62 -11.29 4.28 -15.47
CA LEU A 62 -10.08 3.93 -16.22
C LEU A 62 -8.83 4.55 -15.59
N THR A 63 -8.90 5.84 -15.22
CA THR A 63 -7.81 6.54 -14.54
C THR A 63 -7.45 5.84 -13.22
N TRP A 64 -8.44 5.42 -12.46
CA TRP A 64 -8.24 4.66 -11.24
C TRP A 64 -7.61 3.29 -11.51
N PHE A 65 -8.13 2.55 -12.51
CA PHE A 65 -7.61 1.23 -12.87
C PHE A 65 -6.16 1.29 -13.35
N VAL A 66 -5.84 2.21 -14.26
CA VAL A 66 -4.47 2.38 -14.77
C VAL A 66 -3.56 2.98 -13.70
N GLY A 67 -4.03 4.01 -12.99
CA GLY A 67 -3.24 4.72 -11.97
C GLY A 67 -2.73 3.82 -10.86
N ARG A 68 -3.55 2.85 -10.40
CA ARG A 68 -3.10 1.90 -9.36
C ARG A 68 -1.94 1.02 -9.82
N TRP A 69 -1.92 0.57 -11.09
CA TRP A 69 -0.83 -0.24 -11.63
C TRP A 69 0.43 0.60 -11.86
N VAL A 70 0.25 1.83 -12.33
CA VAL A 70 1.35 2.80 -12.46
C VAL A 70 1.98 3.07 -11.09
N ALA A 71 1.17 3.26 -10.04
CA ALA A 71 1.67 3.45 -8.69
C ALA A 71 2.47 2.24 -8.17
N VAL A 72 2.03 1.02 -8.47
CA VAL A 72 2.76 -0.22 -8.13
C VAL A 72 4.12 -0.26 -8.83
N VAL A 73 4.18 0.07 -10.12
CA VAL A 73 5.44 0.11 -10.88
C VAL A 73 6.36 1.19 -10.34
N LEU A 74 5.84 2.38 -10.02
CA LEU A 74 6.60 3.49 -9.45
C LEU A 74 7.06 3.24 -8.01
N ALA A 75 6.40 2.34 -7.28
CA ALA A 75 6.80 1.99 -5.93
C ALA A 75 8.23 1.45 -5.84
N TRP A 76 8.64 0.62 -6.82
CA TRP A 76 9.97 0.03 -6.81
C TRP A 76 11.10 1.06 -6.94
N PRO A 77 11.14 1.95 -7.95
CA PRO A 77 12.16 2.98 -8.05
C PRO A 77 12.11 3.96 -6.87
N LEU A 78 10.92 4.27 -6.36
CA LEU A 78 10.77 5.17 -5.20
C LEU A 78 11.37 4.55 -3.93
N LEU A 79 11.11 3.26 -3.66
CA LEU A 79 11.73 2.53 -2.55
C LEU A 79 13.26 2.46 -2.71
N HIS A 80 13.74 2.30 -3.94
CA HIS A 80 15.17 2.29 -4.23
C HIS A 80 15.80 3.66 -3.97
N LEU A 81 15.15 4.75 -4.40
CA LEU A 81 15.57 6.13 -4.17
C LEU A 81 15.61 6.46 -2.68
N LEU A 82 14.62 6.00 -1.92
CA LEU A 82 14.55 6.17 -0.47
C LEU A 82 15.50 5.22 0.30
N ARG A 83 16.34 4.48 -0.43
CA ARG A 83 17.35 3.55 0.12
C ARG A 83 16.77 2.48 1.06
N VAL A 84 15.53 2.09 0.84
CA VAL A 84 14.91 0.96 1.54
C VAL A 84 15.45 -0.34 0.93
N ARG A 85 16.39 -0.99 1.62
CA ARG A 85 16.99 -2.25 1.15
C ARG A 85 16.52 -3.44 2.01
N PRO A 86 16.18 -4.57 1.38
CA PRO A 86 16.01 -4.83 -0.05
C PRO A 86 14.70 -4.23 -0.59
N ALA A 87 14.75 -3.46 -1.68
CA ALA A 87 13.58 -2.72 -2.21
C ALA A 87 12.56 -3.65 -2.88
N TRP A 88 13.04 -4.62 -3.66
CA TRP A 88 12.15 -5.47 -4.46
C TRP A 88 11.22 -6.38 -3.62
N PRO A 89 11.68 -7.11 -2.55
CA PRO A 89 10.75 -7.92 -1.77
C PRO A 89 9.76 -7.07 -0.96
N VAL A 90 10.14 -5.83 -0.59
CA VAL A 90 9.20 -4.87 0.02
C VAL A 90 8.14 -4.47 -0.99
N ALA A 91 8.52 -4.18 -2.24
CA ALA A 91 7.56 -3.79 -3.29
C ALA A 91 6.59 -4.94 -3.61
N VAL A 92 7.09 -6.18 -3.74
CA VAL A 92 6.23 -7.36 -3.98
C VAL A 92 5.29 -7.62 -2.80
N ALA A 93 5.81 -7.58 -1.57
CA ALA A 93 4.96 -7.75 -0.38
C ALA A 93 3.91 -6.64 -0.27
N ALA A 94 4.27 -5.38 -0.55
CA ALA A 94 3.33 -4.27 -0.57
C ALA A 94 2.25 -4.44 -1.65
N LEU A 95 2.62 -4.92 -2.84
CA LEU A 95 1.66 -5.24 -3.90
C LEU A 95 0.64 -6.29 -3.42
N LEU A 96 1.10 -7.36 -2.80
CA LEU A 96 0.22 -8.40 -2.27
C LEU A 96 -0.74 -7.85 -1.22
N PHE A 97 -0.25 -7.01 -0.30
CA PHE A 97 -1.10 -6.32 0.68
C PHE A 97 -2.11 -5.39 0.02
N LEU A 98 -1.68 -4.59 -0.97
CA LEU A 98 -2.57 -3.70 -1.70
C LEU A 98 -3.71 -4.48 -2.38
N VAL A 99 -3.37 -5.58 -3.06
CA VAL A 99 -4.38 -6.44 -3.71
C VAL A 99 -5.34 -7.04 -2.68
N ALA A 100 -4.83 -7.51 -1.53
CA ALA A 100 -5.66 -8.05 -0.46
C ALA A 100 -6.60 -6.99 0.13
N ILE A 101 -6.09 -5.78 0.42
CA ILE A 101 -6.90 -4.66 0.93
C ILE A 101 -7.97 -4.26 -0.09
N TRP A 102 -7.63 -4.16 -1.38
CA TRP A 102 -8.61 -3.81 -2.42
C TRP A 102 -9.68 -4.88 -2.60
N ARG A 103 -9.32 -6.17 -2.52
CA ARG A 103 -10.28 -7.27 -2.52
C ARG A 103 -11.22 -7.19 -1.32
N PHE A 104 -10.66 -6.95 -0.13
CA PHE A 104 -11.44 -6.78 1.07
C PHE A 104 -12.36 -5.54 1.00
N ALA A 105 -11.86 -4.40 0.52
CA ALA A 105 -12.65 -3.19 0.35
C ALA A 105 -13.82 -3.33 -0.63
N GLN A 106 -13.74 -4.27 -1.58
CA GLN A 106 -14.82 -4.59 -2.51
C GLN A 106 -15.81 -5.64 -1.96
N SER A 107 -15.53 -6.21 -0.80
CA SER A 107 -16.42 -7.16 -0.15
C SER A 107 -17.49 -6.46 0.69
N SER A 108 -18.58 -7.17 0.98
CA SER A 108 -19.65 -6.68 1.85
C SER A 108 -19.19 -6.37 3.29
N TRP A 109 -18.03 -6.90 3.70
CA TRP A 109 -17.45 -6.66 5.01
C TRP A 109 -16.91 -5.24 5.22
N ALA A 110 -16.51 -4.56 4.15
CA ALA A 110 -15.92 -3.23 4.24
C ALA A 110 -16.98 -2.12 4.49
N GLY A 111 -18.23 -2.36 4.07
CA GLY A 111 -19.32 -1.40 4.25
C GLY A 111 -18.94 0.01 3.82
N ASP A 112 -19.36 1.01 4.61
CA ASP A 112 -19.08 2.43 4.35
C ASP A 112 -17.60 2.80 4.48
N GLY A 113 -16.78 1.93 5.09
CA GLY A 113 -15.33 2.13 5.23
C GLY A 113 -14.50 1.82 3.99
N ALA A 114 -15.10 1.26 2.93
CA ALA A 114 -14.37 0.83 1.72
C ALA A 114 -13.53 1.94 1.08
N SER A 115 -14.07 3.14 0.95
CA SER A 115 -13.37 4.29 0.37
C SER A 115 -12.17 4.73 1.20
N ALA A 116 -12.32 4.79 2.51
CA ALA A 116 -11.24 5.13 3.43
C ALA A 116 -10.13 4.06 3.41
N LEU A 117 -10.50 2.77 3.38
CA LEU A 117 -9.54 1.67 3.26
C LEU A 117 -8.73 1.75 1.96
N ILE A 118 -9.38 2.07 0.84
CA ILE A 118 -8.70 2.25 -0.44
C ILE A 118 -7.71 3.41 -0.39
N LEU A 119 -8.10 4.56 0.15
CA LEU A 119 -7.23 5.74 0.27
C LEU A 119 -6.05 5.49 1.21
N LEU A 120 -6.27 4.80 2.33
CA LEU A 120 -5.23 4.50 3.31
C LEU A 120 -4.40 3.26 2.97
N SER A 121 -4.81 2.49 1.95
CA SER A 121 -4.17 1.21 1.60
C SER A 121 -2.66 1.34 1.39
N GLY A 122 -2.19 2.40 0.71
CA GLY A 122 -0.76 2.66 0.51
C GLY A 122 -0.02 2.90 1.81
N VAL A 123 -0.58 3.73 2.70
CA VAL A 123 0.04 4.07 3.99
C VAL A 123 0.14 2.84 4.91
N ILE A 124 -0.78 1.88 4.79
CA ILE A 124 -0.82 0.66 5.60
C ILE A 124 0.05 -0.44 4.98
N ALA A 125 -0.06 -0.67 3.66
CA ALA A 125 0.59 -1.79 2.98
C ALA A 125 2.12 -1.71 3.01
N TYR A 126 2.71 -0.54 2.79
CA TYR A 126 4.17 -0.39 2.73
C TYR A 126 4.88 -0.64 4.08
N PRO A 127 4.42 -0.10 5.23
CA PRO A 127 5.01 -0.42 6.53
C PRO A 127 4.85 -1.90 6.89
N LEU A 128 3.69 -2.52 6.62
CA LEU A 128 3.46 -3.94 6.86
C LEU A 128 4.39 -4.80 6.02
N ALA A 129 4.56 -4.48 4.74
CA ALA A 129 5.52 -5.14 3.86
C ALA A 129 6.97 -4.99 4.35
N ALA A 130 7.34 -3.80 4.83
CA ALA A 130 8.67 -3.54 5.40
C ALA A 130 8.91 -4.32 6.70
N LEU A 131 7.87 -4.57 7.52
CA LEU A 131 7.93 -5.41 8.71
C LEU A 131 8.18 -6.87 8.36
N ILE A 132 7.38 -7.45 7.45
CA ILE A 132 7.52 -8.86 7.04
C ILE A 132 8.91 -9.12 6.44
N THR A 133 9.41 -8.18 5.63
CA THR A 133 10.69 -8.32 4.94
C THR A 133 11.91 -7.93 5.78
N ALA A 134 11.74 -7.56 7.05
CA ALA A 134 12.84 -7.19 7.94
C ALA A 134 13.65 -8.43 8.37
N PRO A 135 14.94 -8.57 7.99
CA PRO A 135 15.70 -9.82 8.21
C PRO A 135 16.02 -10.12 9.68
N ARG A 136 16.00 -9.10 10.55
CA ARG A 136 16.38 -9.21 11.97
C ARG A 136 15.20 -9.09 12.94
N LEU A 137 13.98 -9.12 12.44
CA LEU A 137 12.81 -9.04 13.29
C LEU A 137 12.49 -10.40 13.91
N ALA A 138 12.21 -10.45 15.21
CA ALA A 138 11.82 -11.68 15.88
C ALA A 138 10.52 -12.25 15.25
N TRP A 139 10.39 -13.55 15.21
CA TRP A 139 9.26 -14.28 14.62
C TRP A 139 7.87 -13.75 15.00
N PRO A 140 7.58 -13.45 16.30
CA PRO A 140 6.24 -13.00 16.68
C PRO A 140 5.83 -11.68 15.99
N TRP A 141 6.78 -10.76 15.77
CA TRP A 141 6.51 -9.49 15.10
C TRP A 141 6.24 -9.63 13.59
N ARG A 142 6.69 -10.72 12.98
CA ARG A 142 6.36 -11.06 11.58
C ARG A 142 5.03 -11.79 11.48
N ALA A 143 4.64 -12.52 12.52
CA ALA A 143 3.37 -13.24 12.54
C ALA A 143 2.17 -12.28 12.48
N VAL A 144 2.25 -11.10 13.12
CA VAL A 144 1.15 -10.11 13.14
C VAL A 144 0.76 -9.65 11.71
N PRO A 145 1.67 -9.08 10.89
CA PRO A 145 1.31 -8.69 9.54
C PRO A 145 0.95 -9.88 8.63
N ALA A 146 1.54 -11.06 8.87
CA ALA A 146 1.18 -12.27 8.12
C ALA A 146 -0.24 -12.73 8.46
N ALA A 147 -0.64 -12.72 9.74
CA ALA A 147 -2.00 -13.03 10.16
C ALA A 147 -3.01 -12.01 9.61
N LEU A 148 -2.67 -10.73 9.63
CA LEU A 148 -3.49 -9.68 9.03
C LEU A 148 -3.67 -9.91 7.52
N PHE A 149 -2.60 -10.26 6.80
CA PHE A 149 -2.67 -10.59 5.38
C PHE A 149 -3.61 -11.76 5.11
N LEU A 150 -3.47 -12.84 5.89
CA LEU A 150 -4.34 -14.02 5.78
C LEU A 150 -5.80 -13.65 6.07
N ALA A 151 -6.05 -12.85 7.09
CA ALA A 151 -7.40 -12.38 7.42
C ALA A 151 -8.00 -11.59 6.24
N LEU A 152 -7.27 -10.64 5.66
CA LEU A 152 -7.71 -9.86 4.50
C LEU A 152 -7.97 -10.74 3.26
N CYS A 153 -7.25 -11.86 3.13
CA CYS A 153 -7.48 -12.80 2.03
C CYS A 153 -8.70 -13.72 2.26
N VAL A 154 -8.98 -14.10 3.50
CA VAL A 154 -10.02 -15.10 3.83
C VAL A 154 -11.38 -14.44 4.08
N LEU A 155 -11.43 -13.31 4.79
CA LEU A 155 -12.69 -12.64 5.14
C LEU A 155 -13.62 -12.36 3.95
N PRO A 156 -13.15 -11.94 2.76
CA PRO A 156 -14.03 -11.73 1.61
C PRO A 156 -14.81 -12.95 1.13
N PHE A 157 -14.37 -14.15 1.50
CA PHE A 157 -15.03 -15.41 1.13
C PHE A 157 -16.03 -15.91 2.18
N LEU A 158 -16.06 -15.28 3.36
CA LEU A 158 -17.02 -15.63 4.40
C LEU A 158 -18.29 -14.80 4.21
N PRO A 159 -19.47 -15.35 4.51
CA PRO A 159 -20.71 -14.57 4.53
C PRO A 159 -20.58 -13.44 5.58
N ALA A 160 -20.98 -12.23 5.18
CA ALA A 160 -21.04 -11.12 6.13
C ALA A 160 -22.18 -11.38 7.16
N PRO A 161 -22.00 -11.00 8.44
CA PRO A 161 -23.01 -11.15 9.46
C PRO A 161 -24.27 -10.32 9.21
#